data_89968ca84bf4b57f4318194ab16936c6
#
_entry.id   89968ca84bf4b57f4318194ab16936c6
#
_cell.length_a   1.000
_cell.length_b   1.000
_cell.length_c   1.000
_cell.angle_alpha   90.00
_cell.angle_beta   90.00
_cell.angle_gamma   90.00
#
_symmetry.space_group_name_H-M   'P 1'
#
loop_
_entity.id
_entity.type
_entity.pdbx_description
1 polymer ?
#
loop_
_entity_poly.entity_id
_entity_poly.type
_entity_poly.pdbx_seq_one_letter_code
_entity_poly.pdbx_strand_id
1 'polypeptide(L)'
;MGKPLADALDLVERSCSFSAHSYRLAACRAIEAATDVAPSKQARLLRSLFAEIERILARLWTLGLAARAVALSAAFHDALEQRETLLELMEELTGERIFWALPQPGGVRQLEDETFVTLSAALDQLTAASATWRLATSTRGPLGRVGKGIGRLTPEQVAARELTGLAAYAVGVTEDTRRVAYEGYGDIDFEWSSEEDIAVPTGGDVAARLAAASGDLATSVRLARA
;
A
#
# COMPACT_ATOMS: atom_id res chain seq x y z
N MET A 1 -5.48 24.65 -18.36
CA MET A 1 -4.35 24.60 -19.29
C MET A 1 -3.43 25.77 -18.98
N GLY A 2 -2.09 25.65 -19.22
CA GLY A 2 -1.11 26.71 -19.00
C GLY A 2 -0.59 26.88 -17.57
N LYS A 3 -0.83 25.92 -16.68
CA LYS A 3 -0.16 25.90 -15.37
C LYS A 3 1.26 25.34 -15.48
N PRO A 4 2.19 25.79 -14.63
CA PRO A 4 3.50 25.15 -14.48
C PRO A 4 3.36 23.67 -14.20
N LEU A 5 4.34 22.86 -14.63
CA LEU A 5 4.31 21.41 -14.44
C LEU A 5 4.26 21.03 -12.95
N ALA A 6 5.00 21.74 -12.10
CA ALA A 6 4.97 21.51 -10.65
C ALA A 6 3.56 21.64 -10.07
N ASP A 7 2.85 22.73 -10.42
CA ASP A 7 1.47 22.96 -9.95
C ASP A 7 0.51 21.86 -10.43
N ALA A 8 0.74 21.32 -11.65
CA ALA A 8 -0.08 20.25 -12.18
C ALA A 8 0.17 18.93 -11.41
N LEU A 9 1.41 18.62 -11.06
CA LEU A 9 1.77 17.46 -10.24
C LEU A 9 1.17 17.56 -8.83
N ASP A 10 1.22 18.73 -8.20
CA ASP A 10 0.63 18.96 -6.88
C ASP A 10 -0.90 18.80 -6.90
N LEU A 11 -1.57 19.25 -7.96
CA LEU A 11 -3.01 19.03 -8.13
C LEU A 11 -3.36 17.55 -8.31
N VAL A 12 -2.57 16.82 -9.07
CA VAL A 12 -2.76 15.37 -9.28
C VAL A 12 -2.58 14.61 -7.96
N GLU A 13 -1.54 14.93 -7.20
CA GLU A 13 -1.27 14.33 -5.88
C GLU A 13 -2.43 14.57 -4.91
N ARG A 14 -2.99 15.76 -4.90
CA ARG A 14 -4.11 16.15 -4.02
C ARG A 14 -5.47 15.62 -4.45
N SER A 15 -5.56 14.86 -5.54
CA SER A 15 -6.82 14.26 -5.99
C SER A 15 -7.31 13.13 -5.08
N CYS A 16 -6.39 12.45 -4.36
CA CYS A 16 -6.73 11.38 -3.42
C CYS A 16 -5.71 11.29 -2.28
N SER A 17 -6.16 11.52 -1.04
CA SER A 17 -5.29 11.44 0.16
C SER A 17 -4.86 10.02 0.54
N PHE A 18 -5.49 8.99 0.00
CA PHE A 18 -5.12 7.59 0.24
C PHE A 18 -4.15 7.03 -0.80
N SER A 19 -3.95 7.72 -1.92
CA SER A 19 -3.11 7.29 -3.03
C SER A 19 -2.35 8.48 -3.63
N ALA A 20 -2.00 9.46 -2.81
CA ALA A 20 -1.38 10.72 -3.20
C ALA A 20 -0.06 10.50 -3.94
N HIS A 21 0.84 9.72 -3.35
CA HIS A 21 2.12 9.35 -3.94
C HIS A 21 1.95 8.58 -5.26
N SER A 22 1.05 7.60 -5.28
CA SER A 22 0.78 6.79 -6.47
C SER A 22 0.26 7.61 -7.65
N TYR A 23 -0.63 8.58 -7.40
CA TYR A 23 -1.12 9.49 -8.44
C TYR A 23 0.00 10.38 -9.00
N ARG A 24 0.81 10.96 -8.12
CA ARG A 24 1.96 11.77 -8.54
C ARG A 24 2.99 10.94 -9.29
N LEU A 25 3.29 9.71 -8.83
CA LEU A 25 4.19 8.78 -9.49
C LEU A 25 3.72 8.43 -10.90
N ALA A 26 2.43 8.13 -11.07
CA ALA A 26 1.85 7.84 -12.37
C ALA A 26 1.99 9.03 -13.35
N ALA A 27 1.77 10.26 -12.86
CA ALA A 27 1.96 11.47 -13.65
C ALA A 27 3.45 11.68 -14.02
N CYS A 28 4.38 11.50 -13.08
CA CYS A 28 5.82 11.57 -13.36
C CYS A 28 6.23 10.56 -14.44
N ARG A 29 5.78 9.30 -14.33
CA ARG A 29 6.07 8.27 -15.32
C ARG A 29 5.52 8.59 -16.72
N ALA A 30 4.32 9.17 -16.78
CA ALA A 30 3.76 9.61 -18.05
C ALA A 30 4.61 10.72 -18.72
N ILE A 31 5.11 11.65 -17.91
CA ILE A 31 6.01 12.73 -18.38
C ILE A 31 7.35 12.13 -18.83
N GLU A 32 7.94 11.26 -18.04
CA GLU A 32 9.20 10.57 -18.34
C GLU A 32 9.11 9.80 -19.65
N ALA A 33 8.03 9.07 -19.88
CA ALA A 33 7.78 8.37 -21.13
C ALA A 33 7.62 9.33 -22.33
N ALA A 34 7.04 10.51 -22.11
CA ALA A 34 6.85 11.50 -23.16
C ALA A 34 8.13 12.31 -23.50
N THR A 35 9.08 12.39 -22.55
CA THR A 35 10.31 13.19 -22.67
C THR A 35 11.58 12.36 -22.81
N ASP A 36 11.47 11.02 -22.81
CA ASP A 36 12.58 10.07 -22.83
C ASP A 36 13.58 10.30 -21.66
N VAL A 37 13.07 10.69 -20.50
CA VAL A 37 13.84 10.88 -19.27
C VAL A 37 13.69 9.65 -18.38
N ALA A 38 14.81 9.04 -17.97
CA ALA A 38 14.80 7.88 -17.09
C ALA A 38 15.29 8.24 -15.67
N PRO A 39 14.56 7.86 -14.61
CA PRO A 39 15.05 8.02 -13.25
C PRO A 39 16.21 7.07 -12.93
N SER A 40 17.10 7.49 -12.03
CA SER A 40 18.18 6.63 -11.53
C SER A 40 17.64 5.41 -10.78
N LYS A 41 18.48 4.36 -10.62
CA LYS A 41 18.12 3.17 -9.82
C LYS A 41 17.70 3.57 -8.40
N GLN A 42 18.47 4.45 -7.74
CA GLN A 42 18.16 4.94 -6.40
C GLN A 42 16.79 5.66 -6.35
N ALA A 43 16.48 6.50 -7.33
CA ALA A 43 15.19 7.17 -7.40
C ALA A 43 14.03 6.17 -7.56
N ARG A 44 14.20 5.13 -8.38
CA ARG A 44 13.19 4.08 -8.54
C ARG A 44 12.96 3.31 -7.24
N LEU A 45 14.03 2.94 -6.53
CA LEU A 45 13.93 2.25 -5.23
C LEU A 45 13.20 3.11 -4.20
N LEU A 46 13.55 4.39 -4.08
CA LEU A 46 12.85 5.31 -3.17
C LEU A 46 11.37 5.46 -3.53
N ARG A 47 11.03 5.61 -4.81
CA ARG A 47 9.64 5.69 -5.24
C ARG A 47 8.86 4.42 -4.87
N SER A 48 9.46 3.24 -4.98
CA SER A 48 8.83 1.98 -4.59
C SER A 48 8.67 1.88 -3.07
N LEU A 49 9.68 2.28 -2.29
CA LEU A 49 9.59 2.34 -0.83
C LEU A 49 8.38 3.18 -0.37
N PHE A 50 8.25 4.40 -0.88
CA PHE A 50 7.15 5.28 -0.50
C PHE A 50 5.79 4.80 -1.04
N ALA A 51 5.74 4.10 -2.16
CA ALA A 51 4.52 3.43 -2.62
C ALA A 51 4.09 2.31 -1.67
N GLU A 52 5.03 1.56 -1.09
CA GLU A 52 4.70 0.55 -0.08
C GLU A 52 4.28 1.19 1.26
N ILE A 53 4.88 2.30 1.68
CA ILE A 53 4.44 3.03 2.87
C ILE A 53 3.00 3.54 2.69
N GLU A 54 2.68 4.13 1.54
CA GLU A 54 1.30 4.56 1.22
C GLU A 54 0.33 3.37 1.28
N ARG A 55 0.72 2.22 0.75
CA ARG A 55 -0.07 0.98 0.79
C ARG A 55 -0.27 0.49 2.22
N ILE A 56 0.76 0.48 3.05
CA ILE A 56 0.67 0.14 4.48
C ILE A 56 -0.34 1.04 5.18
N LEU A 57 -0.24 2.36 5.01
CA LEU A 57 -1.18 3.34 5.58
C LEU A 57 -2.63 3.06 5.16
N ALA A 58 -2.87 2.73 3.87
CA ALA A 58 -4.20 2.40 3.36
C ALA A 58 -4.72 1.06 3.92
N ARG A 59 -3.87 0.06 4.11
CA ARG A 59 -4.28 -1.24 4.67
C ARG A 59 -4.58 -1.15 6.16
N LEU A 60 -3.77 -0.43 6.93
CA LEU A 60 -4.04 -0.15 8.35
C LEU A 60 -5.40 0.55 8.52
N TRP A 61 -5.70 1.53 7.67
CA TRP A 61 -7.01 2.19 7.67
C TRP A 61 -8.15 1.23 7.36
N THR A 62 -8.01 0.41 6.32
CA THR A 62 -9.02 -0.58 5.92
C THR A 62 -9.31 -1.58 7.04
N LEU A 63 -8.27 -2.15 7.65
CA LEU A 63 -8.37 -3.13 8.72
C LEU A 63 -8.93 -2.49 10.01
N GLY A 64 -8.48 -1.28 10.34
CA GLY A 64 -8.99 -0.52 11.48
C GLY A 64 -10.48 -0.22 11.36
N LEU A 65 -10.95 0.25 10.21
CA LEU A 65 -12.38 0.49 9.99
C LEU A 65 -13.20 -0.81 10.07
N ALA A 66 -12.67 -1.92 9.56
CA ALA A 66 -13.33 -3.22 9.71
C ALA A 66 -13.43 -3.65 11.18
N ALA A 67 -12.36 -3.45 11.97
CA ALA A 67 -12.37 -3.72 13.42
C ALA A 67 -13.40 -2.84 14.13
N ARG A 68 -13.47 -1.54 13.81
CA ARG A 68 -14.49 -0.63 14.35
C ARG A 68 -15.90 -1.07 14.03
N ALA A 69 -16.16 -1.53 12.80
CA ALA A 69 -17.49 -1.95 12.36
C ALA A 69 -18.04 -3.15 13.15
N VAL A 70 -17.16 -3.97 13.75
CA VAL A 70 -17.52 -5.13 14.57
C VAL A 70 -17.23 -4.92 16.07
N ALA A 71 -17.10 -3.65 16.49
CA ALA A 71 -16.86 -3.24 17.86
C ALA A 71 -15.55 -3.76 18.50
N LEU A 72 -14.54 -4.07 17.72
CA LEU A 72 -13.19 -4.40 18.18
C LEU A 72 -12.39 -3.11 18.42
N SER A 73 -12.77 -2.34 19.45
CA SER A 73 -12.23 -1.00 19.70
C SER A 73 -10.72 -0.98 19.92
N ALA A 74 -10.15 -1.95 20.63
CA ALA A 74 -8.71 -2.03 20.84
C ALA A 74 -7.97 -2.16 19.49
N ALA A 75 -8.36 -3.12 18.65
CA ALA A 75 -7.75 -3.31 17.35
C ALA A 75 -7.90 -2.08 16.40
N PHE A 76 -9.01 -1.34 16.53
CA PHE A 76 -9.18 -0.08 15.82
C PHE A 76 -8.17 0.98 16.29
N HIS A 77 -8.00 1.16 17.61
CA HIS A 77 -7.02 2.11 18.15
C HIS A 77 -5.59 1.72 17.79
N ASP A 78 -5.23 0.43 17.88
CA ASP A 78 -3.92 -0.09 17.49
C ASP A 78 -3.61 0.24 16.02
N ALA A 79 -4.60 0.07 15.12
CA ALA A 79 -4.43 0.43 13.71
C ALA A 79 -4.19 1.93 13.51
N LEU A 80 -4.89 2.79 14.26
CA LEU A 80 -4.70 4.23 14.21
C LEU A 80 -3.33 4.65 14.76
N GLU A 81 -2.89 4.07 15.86
CA GLU A 81 -1.56 4.31 16.42
C GLU A 81 -0.44 3.95 15.44
N GLN A 82 -0.50 2.74 14.88
CA GLN A 82 0.47 2.30 13.87
C GLN A 82 0.49 3.22 12.64
N ARG A 83 -0.69 3.66 12.20
CA ARG A 83 -0.83 4.59 11.10
C ARG A 83 -0.27 5.97 11.44
N GLU A 84 -0.53 6.46 12.65
CA GLU A 84 -0.07 7.76 13.13
C GLU A 84 1.45 7.80 13.20
N THR A 85 2.10 6.78 13.77
CA THR A 85 3.56 6.66 13.80
C THR A 85 4.19 6.81 12.40
N LEU A 86 3.62 6.17 11.38
CA LEU A 86 4.11 6.34 10.01
C LEU A 86 3.86 7.74 9.45
N LEU A 87 2.73 8.36 9.76
CA LEU A 87 2.43 9.72 9.30
C LEU A 87 3.36 10.76 9.93
N GLU A 88 3.70 10.61 11.21
CA GLU A 88 4.69 11.44 11.90
C GLU A 88 6.07 11.30 11.26
N LEU A 89 6.50 10.06 10.99
CA LEU A 89 7.75 9.81 10.28
C LEU A 89 7.75 10.39 8.86
N MET A 90 6.64 10.33 8.15
CA MET A 90 6.53 10.95 6.83
C MET A 90 6.62 12.47 6.92
N GLU A 91 6.04 13.07 7.95
CA GLU A 91 6.16 14.51 8.20
C GLU A 91 7.60 14.91 8.50
N GLU A 92 8.32 14.15 9.33
CA GLU A 92 9.75 14.36 9.60
C GLU A 92 10.60 14.23 8.34
N LEU A 93 10.37 13.19 7.51
CA LEU A 93 11.13 12.94 6.28
C LEU A 93 10.85 13.94 5.17
N THR A 94 9.62 14.40 5.07
CA THR A 94 9.15 15.11 3.87
C THR A 94 8.63 16.51 4.15
N GLY A 95 8.45 16.87 5.43
CA GLY A 95 7.78 18.10 5.86
C GLY A 95 6.25 18.05 5.70
N GLU A 96 5.70 16.93 5.23
CA GLU A 96 4.27 16.78 4.97
C GLU A 96 3.78 15.40 5.40
N ARG A 97 2.61 15.33 6.06
CA ARG A 97 2.05 14.07 6.54
C ARG A 97 1.50 13.16 5.43
N ILE A 98 0.99 13.72 4.34
CA ILE A 98 0.24 13.00 3.30
C ILE A 98 0.73 13.34 1.89
N PHE A 99 0.85 14.61 1.56
CA PHE A 99 1.18 15.08 0.21
C PHE A 99 2.69 15.33 0.10
N TRP A 100 3.46 14.27 -0.02
CA TRP A 100 4.91 14.26 0.17
C TRP A 100 5.71 14.94 -0.95
N ALA A 101 5.09 15.16 -2.09
CA ALA A 101 5.71 15.74 -3.28
C ALA A 101 7.04 15.05 -3.68
N LEU A 102 7.17 13.73 -3.40
CA LEU A 102 8.41 12.98 -3.55
C LEU A 102 8.76 12.66 -5.00
N PRO A 103 7.90 12.01 -5.81
CA PRO A 103 8.21 11.76 -7.20
C PRO A 103 8.33 13.08 -7.98
N GLN A 104 9.41 13.20 -8.72
CA GLN A 104 9.64 14.27 -9.69
C GLN A 104 10.05 13.65 -11.02
N PRO A 105 9.73 14.23 -12.18
CA PRO A 105 10.18 13.73 -13.46
C PRO A 105 11.71 13.56 -13.49
N GLY A 106 12.18 12.35 -13.78
CA GLY A 106 13.58 11.98 -13.78
C GLY A 106 14.19 11.67 -12.41
N GLY A 107 13.42 11.76 -11.29
CA GLY A 107 14.01 11.51 -9.97
C GLY A 107 13.03 11.56 -8.81
N VAL A 108 13.56 11.88 -7.65
CA VAL A 108 12.84 12.14 -6.41
C VAL A 108 13.36 13.43 -5.78
N ARG A 109 12.53 14.05 -4.96
CA ARG A 109 12.98 15.13 -4.09
C ARG A 109 14.07 14.62 -3.13
N GLN A 110 15.08 15.43 -2.86
CA GLN A 110 16.14 15.10 -1.93
C GLN A 110 15.55 14.95 -0.51
N LEU A 111 15.97 13.89 0.17
CA LEU A 111 15.58 13.56 1.54
C LEU A 111 16.86 13.52 2.41
N GLU A 112 16.69 13.75 3.69
CA GLU A 112 17.79 13.65 4.66
C GLU A 112 17.95 12.20 5.13
N ASP A 113 19.19 11.69 5.20
CA ASP A 113 19.48 10.27 5.44
C ASP A 113 19.18 9.80 6.87
N GLU A 114 19.23 10.70 7.86
CA GLU A 114 19.13 10.33 9.29
C GLU A 114 17.78 9.69 9.68
N THR A 115 16.72 10.03 8.98
CA THR A 115 15.35 9.58 9.32
C THR A 115 15.06 8.15 8.83
N PHE A 116 15.85 7.59 7.91
CA PHE A 116 15.64 6.20 7.43
C PHE A 116 15.88 5.15 8.52
N VAL A 117 16.71 5.43 9.51
CA VAL A 117 16.93 4.54 10.67
C VAL A 117 15.63 4.40 11.48
N THR A 118 14.94 5.51 11.73
CA THR A 118 13.67 5.54 12.47
C THR A 118 12.56 4.83 11.67
N LEU A 119 12.54 5.02 10.36
CA LEU A 119 11.61 4.31 9.47
C LEU A 119 11.82 2.79 9.52
N SER A 120 13.07 2.32 9.50
CA SER A 120 13.37 0.89 9.63
C SER A 120 12.84 0.32 10.95
N ALA A 121 13.02 1.02 12.07
CA ALA A 121 12.49 0.59 13.38
C ALA A 121 10.95 0.54 13.40
N ALA A 122 10.26 1.48 12.77
CA ALA A 122 8.82 1.46 12.63
C ALA A 122 8.34 0.27 11.79
N LEU A 123 9.02 -0.04 10.69
CA LEU A 123 8.72 -1.22 9.86
C LEU A 123 8.94 -2.54 10.62
N ASP A 124 9.92 -2.61 11.54
CA ASP A 124 10.12 -3.77 12.42
C ASP A 124 8.91 -4.00 13.34
N GLN A 125 8.37 -2.94 13.94
CA GLN A 125 7.16 -3.02 14.76
C GLN A 125 5.95 -3.46 13.92
N LEU A 126 5.79 -2.96 12.71
CA LEU A 126 4.73 -3.35 11.79
C LEU A 126 4.83 -4.80 11.33
N THR A 127 6.01 -5.40 11.32
CA THR A 127 6.17 -6.83 11.05
C THR A 127 5.43 -7.68 12.09
N ALA A 128 5.56 -7.36 13.37
CA ALA A 128 4.85 -8.04 14.45
C ALA A 128 3.33 -7.77 14.39
N ALA A 129 2.95 -6.50 14.13
CA ALA A 129 1.55 -6.10 14.00
C ALA A 129 0.84 -6.80 12.83
N SER A 130 1.52 -7.01 11.70
CA SER A 130 0.96 -7.70 10.54
C SER A 130 0.55 -9.14 10.85
N ALA A 131 1.33 -9.85 11.69
CA ALA A 131 0.97 -11.19 12.14
C ALA A 131 -0.34 -11.18 12.97
N THR A 132 -0.54 -10.18 13.83
CA THR A 132 -1.78 -10.00 14.60
C THR A 132 -2.98 -9.77 13.68
N TRP A 133 -2.83 -8.94 12.65
CA TRP A 133 -3.88 -8.72 11.65
C TRP A 133 -4.21 -9.99 10.85
N ARG A 134 -3.21 -10.78 10.46
CA ARG A 134 -3.44 -12.08 9.82
C ARG A 134 -4.25 -13.04 10.69
N LEU A 135 -3.97 -13.10 11.99
CA LEU A 135 -4.79 -13.90 12.94
C LEU A 135 -6.21 -13.36 13.05
N ALA A 136 -6.40 -12.04 13.15
CA ALA A 136 -7.73 -11.43 13.27
C ALA A 136 -8.60 -11.66 12.02
N THR A 137 -8.00 -11.68 10.83
CA THR A 137 -8.69 -11.88 9.54
C THR A 137 -8.76 -13.35 9.11
N SER A 138 -8.09 -14.27 9.80
CA SER A 138 -8.17 -15.71 9.53
C SER A 138 -9.61 -16.24 9.66
N THR A 139 -9.88 -17.43 9.12
CA THR A 139 -11.20 -18.06 9.18
C THR A 139 -11.71 -18.28 10.62
N ARG A 140 -10.81 -18.37 11.58
CA ARG A 140 -11.11 -18.50 13.03
C ARG A 140 -11.07 -17.16 13.77
N GLY A 141 -10.49 -16.14 13.16
CA GLY A 141 -10.38 -14.79 13.73
C GLY A 141 -11.72 -14.06 13.77
N PRO A 142 -11.82 -13.00 14.60
CA PRO A 142 -13.07 -12.28 14.78
C PRO A 142 -13.56 -11.63 13.47
N LEU A 143 -12.67 -11.01 12.70
CA LEU A 143 -13.00 -10.35 11.42
C LEU A 143 -13.36 -11.38 10.32
N GLY A 144 -12.65 -12.49 10.28
CA GLY A 144 -12.93 -13.55 9.30
C GLY A 144 -14.29 -14.21 9.55
N ARG A 145 -14.65 -14.45 10.82
CA ARG A 145 -15.95 -15.03 11.15
C ARG A 145 -17.12 -14.11 10.84
N VAL A 146 -17.01 -12.84 11.20
CA VAL A 146 -18.10 -11.87 10.97
C VAL A 146 -18.23 -11.53 9.48
N GLY A 147 -17.13 -11.43 8.74
CA GLY A 147 -17.15 -11.10 7.31
C GLY A 147 -17.58 -12.23 6.38
N LYS A 148 -17.69 -13.47 6.89
CA LYS A 148 -17.99 -14.65 6.10
C LYS A 148 -19.38 -14.59 5.46
N GLY A 149 -19.42 -14.75 4.14
CA GLY A 149 -20.65 -14.74 3.34
C GLY A 149 -21.24 -13.36 3.07
N ILE A 150 -20.71 -12.29 3.65
CA ILE A 150 -21.22 -10.92 3.47
C ILE A 150 -20.63 -10.30 2.21
N GLY A 151 -21.47 -9.68 1.38
CA GLY A 151 -21.06 -8.91 0.21
C GLY A 151 -20.23 -9.73 -0.80
N ARG A 152 -20.67 -10.95 -1.06
CA ARG A 152 -19.97 -11.89 -1.91
C ARG A 152 -19.96 -11.43 -3.38
N LEU A 153 -18.79 -11.45 -3.98
CA LEU A 153 -18.54 -11.28 -5.40
C LEU A 153 -18.15 -12.64 -6.01
N THR A 154 -18.55 -12.89 -7.26
CA THR A 154 -18.07 -14.04 -8.02
C THR A 154 -16.91 -13.64 -8.94
N PRO A 155 -16.07 -14.58 -9.39
CA PRO A 155 -15.02 -14.30 -10.37
C PRO A 155 -15.57 -13.64 -11.66
N GLU A 156 -16.75 -14.06 -12.12
CA GLU A 156 -17.41 -13.52 -13.30
C GLU A 156 -17.84 -12.06 -13.08
N GLN A 157 -18.34 -11.73 -11.89
CA GLN A 157 -18.71 -10.36 -11.55
C GLN A 157 -17.48 -9.44 -11.45
N VAL A 158 -16.35 -9.95 -10.95
CA VAL A 158 -15.09 -9.23 -10.88
C VAL A 158 -14.57 -8.99 -12.29
N ALA A 159 -14.53 -10.01 -13.13
CA ALA A 159 -14.06 -9.90 -14.51
C ALA A 159 -14.96 -8.95 -15.35
N ALA A 160 -16.29 -9.12 -15.28
CA ALA A 160 -17.23 -8.30 -16.04
C ALA A 160 -17.21 -6.80 -15.68
N ARG A 161 -16.69 -6.44 -14.50
CA ARG A 161 -16.56 -5.06 -14.02
C ARG A 161 -15.11 -4.58 -13.98
N GLU A 162 -14.18 -5.39 -14.47
CA GLU A 162 -12.73 -5.10 -14.48
C GLU A 162 -12.23 -4.68 -13.09
N LEU A 163 -12.74 -5.32 -12.01
CA LEU A 163 -12.35 -5.00 -10.65
C LEU A 163 -10.92 -5.50 -10.38
N THR A 164 -10.14 -4.67 -9.68
CA THR A 164 -8.76 -4.93 -9.32
C THR A 164 -8.55 -4.90 -7.79
N GLY A 165 -7.33 -5.13 -7.33
CA GLY A 165 -6.93 -5.03 -5.93
C GLY A 165 -7.67 -6.03 -5.04
N LEU A 166 -8.08 -5.61 -3.83
CA LEU A 166 -8.65 -6.50 -2.82
C LEU A 166 -9.90 -7.26 -3.30
N ALA A 167 -10.69 -6.68 -4.21
CA ALA A 167 -11.87 -7.35 -4.76
C ALA A 167 -11.49 -8.51 -5.67
N ALA A 168 -10.47 -8.33 -6.51
CA ALA A 168 -9.93 -9.36 -7.38
C ALA A 168 -9.18 -10.44 -6.58
N TYR A 169 -8.34 -10.05 -5.64
CA TYR A 169 -7.65 -10.99 -4.76
C TYR A 169 -8.62 -11.89 -3.99
N ALA A 170 -9.75 -11.36 -3.51
CA ALA A 170 -10.74 -12.11 -2.75
C ALA A 170 -11.44 -13.22 -3.55
N VAL A 171 -11.38 -13.22 -4.86
CA VAL A 171 -11.91 -14.28 -5.75
C VAL A 171 -10.81 -15.16 -6.36
N GLY A 172 -9.56 -15.00 -5.92
CA GLY A 172 -8.45 -15.85 -6.36
C GLY A 172 -7.62 -15.29 -7.52
N VAL A 173 -7.80 -14.02 -7.92
CA VAL A 173 -6.91 -13.37 -8.88
C VAL A 173 -5.57 -13.08 -8.18
N THR A 174 -4.47 -13.51 -8.78
CA THR A 174 -3.11 -13.39 -8.22
C THR A 174 -2.25 -12.33 -8.91
N GLU A 175 -2.84 -11.57 -9.81
CA GLU A 175 -2.12 -10.50 -10.51
C GLU A 175 -1.73 -9.38 -9.55
N ASP A 176 -0.42 -9.23 -9.36
CA ASP A 176 0.18 -8.16 -8.56
C ASP A 176 1.17 -7.41 -9.43
N THR A 177 0.93 -6.12 -9.62
CA THR A 177 1.77 -5.26 -10.46
C THR A 177 3.20 -5.13 -9.96
N ARG A 178 3.44 -5.38 -8.67
CA ARG A 178 4.79 -5.39 -8.09
C ARG A 178 5.66 -6.55 -8.59
N ARG A 179 5.03 -7.61 -9.13
CA ARG A 179 5.73 -8.76 -9.75
C ARG A 179 6.24 -8.46 -11.16
N VAL A 180 5.74 -7.41 -11.79
CA VAL A 180 6.30 -6.90 -13.04
C VAL A 180 7.39 -5.89 -12.71
N ALA A 181 8.50 -5.96 -13.43
CA ALA A 181 9.64 -5.07 -13.23
C ALA A 181 9.28 -3.62 -13.61
N TYR A 182 8.65 -2.89 -12.70
CA TYR A 182 8.47 -1.44 -12.85
C TYR A 182 9.02 -0.73 -11.61
N GLU A 183 9.47 0.52 -11.79
CA GLU A 183 10.18 1.29 -10.75
C GLU A 183 11.30 0.46 -10.10
N GLY A 184 11.42 0.49 -8.78
CA GLY A 184 12.42 -0.27 -8.03
C GLY A 184 12.09 -1.75 -7.82
N TYR A 185 10.86 -2.21 -8.12
CA TYR A 185 10.48 -3.61 -7.84
C TYR A 185 11.29 -4.63 -8.64
N GLY A 186 11.77 -4.27 -9.82
CA GLY A 186 12.69 -5.13 -10.60
C GLY A 186 14.13 -5.14 -10.08
N ASP A 187 14.48 -4.23 -9.18
CA ASP A 187 15.83 -4.08 -8.61
C ASP A 187 15.94 -4.66 -7.20
N ILE A 188 14.82 -5.04 -6.57
CA ILE A 188 14.74 -5.61 -5.22
C ILE A 188 14.88 -7.12 -5.32
N ASP A 189 15.81 -7.71 -4.55
CA ASP A 189 15.90 -9.16 -4.37
C ASP A 189 14.84 -9.60 -3.36
N PHE A 190 13.65 -9.88 -3.85
CA PHE A 190 12.49 -10.22 -3.04
C PHE A 190 11.92 -11.58 -3.45
N GLU A 191 11.98 -12.52 -2.51
CA GLU A 191 11.34 -13.81 -2.69
C GLU A 191 9.82 -13.70 -2.47
N TRP A 192 9.07 -13.85 -3.55
CA TRP A 192 7.63 -14.00 -3.52
C TRP A 192 7.25 -15.39 -3.02
N SER A 193 6.95 -15.53 -1.74
CA SER A 193 6.47 -16.80 -1.21
C SER A 193 5.02 -17.05 -1.68
N SER A 194 4.73 -18.25 -2.15
CA SER A 194 3.41 -18.61 -2.69
C SER A 194 2.30 -18.68 -1.61
N GLU A 195 2.66 -18.79 -0.34
CA GLU A 195 1.71 -19.02 0.76
C GLU A 195 1.56 -17.82 1.69
N GLU A 196 2.55 -16.92 1.75
CA GLU A 196 2.55 -15.79 2.69
C GLU A 196 2.18 -14.46 2.04
N ASP A 197 2.51 -14.27 0.78
CA ASP A 197 2.48 -12.96 0.15
C ASP A 197 1.11 -12.52 -0.36
N ILE A 198 0.20 -13.34 -0.59
CA ILE A 198 -1.23 -13.04 -0.68
C ILE A 198 -1.90 -14.38 -0.41
N ALA A 199 -2.32 -14.63 0.82
CA ALA A 199 -3.27 -15.71 1.04
C ALA A 199 -4.41 -15.48 0.04
N VAL A 200 -4.54 -16.34 -0.97
CA VAL A 200 -5.53 -16.20 -2.03
C VAL A 200 -6.87 -16.69 -1.46
N PRO A 201 -7.64 -15.83 -0.79
CA PRO A 201 -8.94 -16.24 -0.31
C PRO A 201 -9.85 -16.35 -1.53
N THR A 202 -10.57 -17.44 -1.66
CA THR A 202 -11.46 -17.68 -2.82
C THR A 202 -12.93 -17.41 -2.52
N GLY A 203 -13.23 -16.91 -1.31
CA GLY A 203 -14.60 -16.71 -0.84
C GLY A 203 -15.37 -15.58 -1.50
N GLY A 204 -14.67 -14.59 -2.05
CA GLY A 204 -15.23 -13.39 -2.68
C GLY A 204 -16.02 -12.47 -1.73
N ASP A 205 -16.04 -12.77 -0.43
CA ASP A 205 -16.80 -12.05 0.60
C ASP A 205 -15.95 -11.03 1.37
N VAL A 206 -16.52 -10.38 2.36
CA VAL A 206 -15.80 -9.43 3.23
C VAL A 206 -14.64 -10.11 3.94
N ALA A 207 -14.82 -11.36 4.43
CA ALA A 207 -13.75 -12.10 5.09
C ALA A 207 -12.55 -12.30 4.16
N ALA A 208 -12.81 -12.68 2.91
CA ALA A 208 -11.79 -12.87 1.90
C ALA A 208 -11.06 -11.55 1.56
N ARG A 209 -11.78 -10.43 1.45
CA ARG A 209 -11.16 -9.11 1.22
C ARG A 209 -10.31 -8.65 2.39
N LEU A 210 -10.72 -8.91 3.64
CA LEU A 210 -9.94 -8.56 4.83
C LEU A 210 -8.70 -9.45 4.98
N ALA A 211 -8.82 -10.74 4.65
CA ALA A 211 -7.66 -11.63 4.59
C ALA A 211 -6.66 -11.18 3.53
N ALA A 212 -7.14 -10.79 2.33
CA ALA A 212 -6.29 -10.21 1.30
C ALA A 212 -5.63 -8.90 1.75
N ALA A 213 -6.37 -8.02 2.47
CA ALA A 213 -5.81 -6.76 2.98
C ALA A 213 -4.71 -6.99 4.01
N SER A 214 -4.86 -7.97 4.91
CA SER A 214 -3.83 -8.30 5.90
C SER A 214 -2.60 -8.99 5.28
N GLY A 215 -2.81 -9.81 4.25
CA GLY A 215 -1.72 -10.39 3.46
C GLY A 215 -0.93 -9.31 2.72
N ASP A 216 -1.63 -8.39 2.05
CA ASP A 216 -1.01 -7.27 1.33
C ASP A 216 -0.27 -6.32 2.28
N LEU A 217 -0.78 -6.07 3.50
CA LEU A 217 -0.06 -5.35 4.55
C LEU A 217 1.28 -6.00 4.86
N ALA A 218 1.28 -7.31 5.12
CA ALA A 218 2.50 -8.06 5.45
C ALA A 218 3.51 -8.04 4.30
N THR A 219 3.05 -8.21 3.07
CA THR A 219 3.88 -8.12 1.87
C THR A 219 4.50 -6.73 1.71
N SER A 220 3.70 -5.67 1.89
CA SER A 220 4.19 -4.29 1.79
C SER A 220 5.25 -3.96 2.85
N VAL A 221 5.08 -4.43 4.08
CA VAL A 221 6.09 -4.26 5.13
C VAL A 221 7.39 -4.98 4.76
N ARG A 222 7.33 -6.20 4.21
CA ARG A 222 8.51 -6.94 3.77
C ARG A 222 9.22 -6.26 2.59
N LEU A 223 8.47 -5.79 1.61
CA LEU A 223 9.00 -5.05 0.45
C LEU A 223 9.66 -3.72 0.84
N ALA A 224 9.06 -2.99 1.79
CA ALA A 224 9.61 -1.73 2.28
C ALA A 224 10.93 -1.93 3.07
N ARG A 225 11.19 -3.14 3.58
CA ARG A 225 12.42 -3.50 4.30
C ARG A 225 13.52 -4.07 3.40
N ALA A 226 13.18 -4.59 2.23
CA ALA A 226 14.11 -5.19 1.28
C ALA A 226 14.86 -4.14 0.47
#